data_5a71cf53e3abdd3a3d081601d94aec6e
#
_entry.id   5a71cf53e3abdd3a3d081601d94aec6e
#
_cell.length_a   1.000
_cell.length_b   1.000
_cell.length_c   1.000
_cell.angle_alpha   90.00
_cell.angle_beta   90.00
_cell.angle_gamma   90.00
#
_symmetry.space_group_name_H-M   'P 1'
#
loop_
_entity.id
_entity.type
_entity.pdbx_description
1 polymer ?
#
loop_
_entity_poly.entity_id
_entity_poly.type
_entity_poly.pdbx_seq_one_letter_code
_entity_poly.pdbx_strand_id
1 'polypeptide(L)'
;KGCKQMKKLFGFVLTIGLGILIILSLSNNQLFPSFGDVNVGERVSIRYIERNQITEIIFGVSENLESGAANIVTAIVADYRSFDTLGEVTVLFISALGVALLLTGNDRKQKRLDLSFTPNFMLRVGARALFGIIMMTGIYIIVHGHLSPGGGFPGGTMIASSILLLYLADDQFRSKVKAFKILEGLAGSLYIILGLVGLFITSYFLKNFIDNGVIGELFSAGMIPIVYMLIGLKVGSEISGMIDQFLSEEETV
;
A
#
# COMPACT_ATOMS: atom_id res chain seq x y z
N LYS A 1 17.17 27.76 28.55
CA LYS A 1 16.53 28.51 27.43
C LYS A 1 17.37 28.44 26.15
N GLY A 2 18.71 28.54 26.18
CA GLY A 2 19.58 28.54 24.99
C GLY A 2 19.52 27.26 24.13
N CYS A 3 19.47 26.08 24.73
CA CYS A 3 19.43 24.81 23.99
C CYS A 3 18.13 24.63 23.15
N LYS A 4 16.99 25.10 23.66
CA LYS A 4 15.70 25.05 22.96
C LYS A 4 15.66 26.03 21.76
N GLN A 5 16.36 27.15 21.90
CA GLN A 5 16.48 28.15 20.84
C GLN A 5 17.44 27.71 19.73
N MET A 6 18.54 27.04 20.10
CA MET A 6 19.45 26.42 19.12
C MET A 6 18.77 25.31 18.31
N LYS A 7 17.96 24.45 18.92
CA LYS A 7 17.20 23.42 18.20
C LYS A 7 16.22 24.00 17.19
N LYS A 8 15.55 25.11 17.56
CA LYS A 8 14.63 25.82 16.64
C LYS A 8 15.39 26.46 15.47
N LEU A 9 16.54 27.09 15.74
CA LEU A 9 17.38 27.68 14.71
C LEU A 9 17.91 26.61 13.76
N PHE A 10 18.40 25.49 14.28
CA PHE A 10 18.87 24.35 13.48
C PHE A 10 17.76 23.78 12.60
N GLY A 11 16.56 23.56 13.15
CA GLY A 11 15.40 23.10 12.38
C GLY A 11 15.03 24.08 11.26
N PHE A 12 15.06 25.39 11.53
CA PHE A 12 14.77 26.43 10.53
C PHE A 12 15.80 26.43 9.39
N VAL A 13 17.09 26.37 9.73
CA VAL A 13 18.18 26.32 8.72
C VAL A 13 18.08 25.05 7.88
N LEU A 14 17.79 23.91 8.50
CA LEU A 14 17.63 22.62 7.80
C LEU A 14 16.42 22.65 6.85
N THR A 15 15.30 23.23 7.28
CA THR A 15 14.10 23.36 6.44
C THR A 15 14.34 24.26 5.25
N ILE A 16 15.00 25.43 5.44
CA ILE A 16 15.36 26.34 4.34
C ILE A 16 16.36 25.67 3.41
N GLY A 17 17.39 25.03 3.96
CA GLY A 17 18.40 24.34 3.15
C GLY A 17 17.80 23.24 2.28
N LEU A 18 16.88 22.42 2.84
CA LEU A 18 16.14 21.40 2.10
C LEU A 18 15.25 22.03 1.03
N GLY A 19 14.55 23.13 1.35
CA GLY A 19 13.70 23.86 0.39
C GLY A 19 14.51 24.40 -0.79
N ILE A 20 15.66 25.02 -0.53
CA ILE A 20 16.56 25.51 -1.58
C ILE A 20 17.07 24.36 -2.45
N LEU A 21 17.47 23.24 -1.83
CA LEU A 21 17.97 22.07 -2.53
C LEU A 21 16.89 21.47 -3.46
N ILE A 22 15.66 21.38 -3.00
CA ILE A 22 14.51 20.92 -3.81
C ILE A 22 14.27 21.89 -4.98
N ILE A 23 14.23 23.20 -4.74
CA ILE A 23 14.01 24.21 -5.78
C ILE A 23 15.13 24.16 -6.83
N LEU A 24 16.39 24.07 -6.42
CA LEU A 24 17.51 23.96 -7.35
C LEU A 24 17.48 22.66 -8.15
N SER A 25 17.11 21.55 -7.51
CA SER A 25 16.95 20.27 -8.20
C SER A 25 15.84 20.31 -9.25
N LEU A 26 14.70 20.92 -8.92
CA LEU A 26 13.57 21.05 -9.86
C LEU A 26 13.86 22.03 -10.99
N SER A 27 14.50 23.17 -10.69
CA SER A 27 14.82 24.20 -11.71
C SER A 27 15.88 23.76 -12.73
N ASN A 28 16.79 22.86 -12.32
CA ASN A 28 17.84 22.33 -13.21
C ASN A 28 17.42 21.05 -13.95
N ASN A 29 16.22 20.54 -13.71
CA ASN A 29 15.78 19.31 -14.32
C ASN A 29 15.06 19.57 -15.64
N GLN A 30 15.66 19.13 -16.76
CA GLN A 30 15.08 19.23 -18.12
C GLN A 30 13.71 18.50 -18.26
N LEU A 31 13.35 17.66 -17.30
CA LEU A 31 12.05 16.95 -17.27
C LEU A 31 10.89 17.86 -16.81
N PHE A 32 11.18 19.02 -16.21
CA PHE A 32 10.16 19.99 -15.85
C PHE A 32 10.12 21.10 -16.90
N PRO A 33 9.06 21.21 -17.70
CA PRO A 33 8.92 22.26 -18.69
C PRO A 33 8.92 23.62 -18.00
N SER A 34 9.66 24.58 -18.58
CA SER A 34 9.61 25.97 -18.16
C SER A 34 8.19 26.52 -18.32
N PHE A 35 7.81 27.51 -17.51
CA PHE A 35 6.49 28.12 -17.58
C PHE A 35 6.23 28.66 -19.00
N GLY A 36 5.18 28.13 -19.66
CA GLY A 36 4.84 28.50 -21.05
C GLY A 36 5.42 27.59 -22.12
N ASP A 37 6.34 26.69 -21.81
CA ASP A 37 6.88 25.69 -22.75
C ASP A 37 6.12 24.37 -22.60
N VAL A 38 5.11 24.20 -23.44
CA VAL A 38 4.20 23.04 -23.38
C VAL A 38 4.54 22.06 -24.50
N ASN A 39 5.65 21.33 -24.37
CA ASN A 39 5.94 20.25 -25.29
C ASN A 39 5.16 18.98 -24.90
N VAL A 40 3.90 18.92 -25.32
CA VAL A 40 2.99 17.82 -24.97
C VAL A 40 3.45 16.51 -25.61
N GLY A 41 4.06 16.55 -26.80
CA GLY A 41 4.50 15.36 -27.55
C GLY A 41 5.62 14.56 -26.89
N GLU A 42 6.43 15.17 -26.04
CA GLU A 42 7.54 14.51 -25.35
C GLU A 42 7.21 14.06 -23.93
N ARG A 43 5.97 14.28 -23.47
CA ARG A 43 5.57 13.89 -22.13
C ARG A 43 5.57 12.37 -21.98
N VAL A 44 6.05 11.91 -20.84
CA VAL A 44 6.05 10.47 -20.47
C VAL A 44 4.66 9.85 -20.61
N SER A 45 3.58 10.60 -20.29
CA SER A 45 2.20 10.16 -20.43
C SER A 45 1.82 9.76 -21.87
N ILE A 46 2.33 10.46 -22.88
CA ILE A 46 2.08 10.14 -24.29
C ILE A 46 2.71 8.79 -24.65
N ARG A 47 3.91 8.51 -24.15
CA ARG A 47 4.55 7.19 -24.37
C ARG A 47 3.74 6.02 -23.81
N TYR A 48 3.00 6.23 -22.71
CA TYR A 48 2.09 5.19 -22.19
C TYR A 48 0.83 5.03 -23.05
N ILE A 49 0.31 6.14 -23.60
CA ILE A 49 -0.90 6.13 -24.41
C ILE A 49 -0.61 5.50 -25.79
N GLU A 50 0.52 5.84 -26.40
CA GLU A 50 0.88 5.35 -27.74
C GLU A 50 1.29 3.87 -27.78
N ARG A 51 1.81 3.32 -26.69
CA ARG A 51 2.24 1.92 -26.61
C ARG A 51 1.13 0.90 -26.74
N ASN A 52 -0.11 1.27 -26.49
CA ASN A 52 -1.26 0.36 -26.50
C ASN A 52 -1.98 0.25 -27.86
N GLN A 53 -1.45 0.85 -28.93
CA GLN A 53 -2.24 1.03 -30.17
C GLN A 53 -2.09 -0.06 -31.23
N ILE A 54 -1.27 -1.11 -31.08
CA ILE A 54 -0.82 -1.77 -32.29
C ILE A 54 -1.11 -3.27 -32.39
N THR A 55 -1.63 -3.93 -31.40
CA THR A 55 -1.87 -5.38 -31.51
C THR A 55 -3.27 -5.72 -31.07
N GLU A 56 -3.96 -6.49 -31.91
CA GLU A 56 -5.21 -7.15 -31.52
C GLU A 56 -4.88 -8.13 -30.41
N ILE A 57 -5.27 -7.77 -29.15
CA ILE A 57 -4.98 -8.58 -27.97
C ILE A 57 -6.09 -9.61 -27.84
N ILE A 58 -5.73 -10.87 -27.93
CA ILE A 58 -6.64 -11.99 -27.70
C ILE A 58 -6.36 -12.57 -26.32
N PHE A 59 -7.32 -12.42 -25.38
CA PHE A 59 -7.22 -12.96 -24.03
C PHE A 59 -7.09 -14.50 -24.07
N GLY A 60 -6.15 -15.02 -23.30
CA GLY A 60 -5.87 -16.45 -23.23
C GLY A 60 -5.00 -16.99 -24.38
N VAL A 61 -4.53 -16.12 -25.30
CA VAL A 61 -3.70 -16.52 -26.44
C VAL A 61 -2.46 -15.63 -26.59
N SER A 62 -2.61 -14.31 -26.43
CA SER A 62 -1.48 -13.37 -26.61
C SER A 62 -0.48 -13.50 -25.45
N GLU A 63 0.76 -13.83 -25.79
CA GLU A 63 1.86 -14.04 -24.85
C GLU A 63 2.84 -12.87 -24.86
N ASN A 64 3.54 -12.68 -23.74
CA ASN A 64 4.67 -11.75 -23.59
C ASN A 64 4.38 -10.31 -24.04
N LEU A 65 3.15 -9.85 -23.79
CA LEU A 65 2.81 -8.45 -23.96
C LEU A 65 3.61 -7.59 -22.99
N GLU A 66 3.82 -6.32 -23.32
CA GLU A 66 4.69 -5.42 -22.54
C GLU A 66 4.34 -5.36 -21.06
N SER A 67 3.06 -5.31 -20.67
CA SER A 67 2.65 -5.31 -19.27
C SER A 67 2.06 -6.63 -18.78
N GLY A 68 1.56 -7.48 -19.68
CA GLY A 68 0.90 -8.75 -19.36
C GLY A 68 -0.34 -8.64 -18.46
N ALA A 69 -0.70 -7.45 -18.00
CA ALA A 69 -1.85 -7.21 -17.13
C ALA A 69 -3.07 -6.76 -17.96
N ALA A 70 -4.20 -7.44 -17.78
CA ALA A 70 -5.47 -7.05 -18.40
C ALA A 70 -6.00 -5.72 -17.82
N ASN A 71 -5.71 -5.44 -16.55
CA ASN A 71 -6.02 -4.18 -15.91
C ASN A 71 -4.90 -3.16 -16.18
N ILE A 72 -5.17 -2.20 -17.07
CA ILE A 72 -4.19 -1.16 -17.43
C ILE A 72 -3.78 -0.29 -16.24
N VAL A 73 -4.67 -0.02 -15.29
CA VAL A 73 -4.34 0.74 -14.08
C VAL A 73 -3.29 0.01 -13.27
N THR A 74 -3.44 -1.30 -13.14
CA THR A 74 -2.45 -2.17 -12.49
C THR A 74 -1.10 -2.11 -13.19
N ALA A 75 -1.08 -2.18 -14.53
CA ALA A 75 0.15 -2.05 -15.29
C ALA A 75 0.85 -0.72 -14.98
N ILE A 76 0.10 0.38 -14.93
CA ILE A 76 0.66 1.70 -14.64
C ILE A 76 1.23 1.75 -13.21
N VAL A 77 0.45 1.39 -12.20
CA VAL A 77 0.86 1.61 -10.79
C VAL A 77 1.83 0.55 -10.26
N ALA A 78 1.79 -0.67 -10.76
CA ALA A 78 2.59 -1.77 -10.21
C ALA A 78 3.78 -2.19 -11.10
N ASP A 79 3.83 -1.76 -12.37
CA ASP A 79 4.94 -2.04 -13.26
C ASP A 79 5.65 -0.74 -13.68
N TYR A 80 4.99 0.12 -14.46
CA TYR A 80 5.63 1.36 -14.95
C TYR A 80 5.98 2.36 -13.85
N ARG A 81 5.18 2.45 -12.79
CA ARG A 81 5.34 3.37 -11.67
C ARG A 81 5.38 2.67 -10.31
N SER A 82 5.93 1.47 -10.24
CA SER A 82 5.96 0.68 -9.01
C SER A 82 6.72 1.35 -7.86
N PHE A 83 7.61 2.30 -8.14
CA PHE A 83 8.25 3.14 -7.13
C PHE A 83 7.25 4.05 -6.40
N ASP A 84 6.25 4.59 -7.11
CA ASP A 84 5.20 5.41 -6.49
C ASP A 84 4.38 4.57 -5.51
N THR A 85 4.05 3.34 -5.88
CA THR A 85 3.33 2.41 -5.01
C THR A 85 4.14 2.05 -3.75
N LEU A 86 5.46 1.91 -3.86
CA LEU A 86 6.33 1.78 -2.69
C LEU A 86 6.27 3.02 -1.80
N GLY A 87 6.21 4.21 -2.40
CA GLY A 87 6.02 5.48 -1.71
C GLY A 87 4.70 5.53 -0.94
N GLU A 88 3.59 5.13 -1.57
CA GLU A 88 2.26 5.07 -0.95
C GLU A 88 2.25 4.15 0.27
N VAL A 89 2.81 2.94 0.13
CA VAL A 89 2.95 1.97 1.23
C VAL A 89 3.81 2.54 2.37
N THR A 90 4.84 3.31 2.05
CA THR A 90 5.71 3.95 3.04
C THR A 90 5.00 5.08 3.78
N VAL A 91 4.21 5.89 3.08
CA VAL A 91 3.38 6.95 3.69
C VAL A 91 2.34 6.36 4.62
N LEU A 92 1.68 5.26 4.22
CA LEU A 92 0.74 4.55 5.10
C LEU A 92 1.44 4.09 6.39
N PHE A 93 2.63 3.48 6.28
CA PHE A 93 3.43 3.04 7.43
C PHE A 93 3.78 4.20 8.38
N ILE A 94 4.25 5.32 7.85
CA ILE A 94 4.58 6.50 8.66
C ILE A 94 3.33 7.04 9.37
N SER A 95 2.19 7.06 8.66
CA SER A 95 0.90 7.47 9.23
C SER A 95 0.45 6.56 10.36
N ALA A 96 0.50 5.24 10.15
CA ALA A 96 0.16 4.24 11.17
C ALA A 96 1.08 4.33 12.40
N LEU A 97 2.38 4.52 12.17
CA LEU A 97 3.34 4.73 13.25
C LEU A 97 3.04 6.02 14.03
N GLY A 98 2.67 7.10 13.34
CA GLY A 98 2.26 8.36 13.97
C GLY A 98 1.04 8.17 14.87
N VAL A 99 0.02 7.46 14.39
CA VAL A 99 -1.18 7.10 15.19
C VAL A 99 -0.78 6.25 16.39
N ALA A 100 0.07 5.23 16.19
CA ALA A 100 0.55 4.39 17.28
C ALA A 100 1.25 5.20 18.38
N LEU A 101 2.15 6.11 18.00
CA LEU A 101 2.87 6.95 18.95
C LEU A 101 1.97 7.93 19.73
N LEU A 102 0.90 8.41 19.10
CA LEU A 102 -0.08 9.29 19.74
C LEU A 102 -0.99 8.55 20.72
N LEU A 103 -1.36 7.31 20.40
CA LEU A 103 -2.28 6.51 21.19
C LEU A 103 -1.59 5.66 22.27
N THR A 104 -0.29 5.38 22.15
CA THR A 104 0.44 4.56 23.11
C THR A 104 1.10 5.44 24.17
N GLY A 105 0.61 5.42 25.39
CA GLY A 105 1.25 6.07 26.55
C GLY A 105 2.30 5.14 27.19
N ASN A 106 3.17 5.73 28.01
CA ASN A 106 4.45 5.13 28.45
C ASN A 106 4.35 3.96 29.45
N ASP A 107 3.19 3.69 30.09
CA ASP A 107 3.06 2.64 31.12
C ASP A 107 1.63 2.10 31.25
N ARG A 108 0.93 1.90 30.13
CA ARG A 108 -0.51 1.65 30.16
C ARG A 108 -0.86 0.24 29.70
N LYS A 109 -1.68 -0.46 30.45
CA LYS A 109 -2.29 -1.72 30.02
C LYS A 109 -3.42 -1.38 29.05
N GLN A 110 -3.30 -1.82 27.80
CA GLN A 110 -4.36 -1.67 26.82
C GLN A 110 -5.59 -2.48 27.24
N LYS A 111 -6.67 -1.78 27.49
CA LYS A 111 -8.01 -2.34 27.70
C LYS A 111 -8.89 -1.96 26.52
N ARG A 112 -9.72 -2.88 26.06
CA ARG A 112 -10.68 -2.59 25.00
C ARG A 112 -11.64 -1.49 25.44
N LEU A 113 -11.95 -0.57 24.51
CA LEU A 113 -13.00 0.44 24.69
C LEU A 113 -14.31 -0.25 25.07
N ASP A 114 -14.93 0.19 26.16
CA ASP A 114 -16.24 -0.28 26.58
C ASP A 114 -17.29 0.38 25.67
N LEU A 115 -17.71 -0.35 24.65
CA LEU A 115 -18.76 0.12 23.77
C LEU A 115 -20.07 0.16 24.57
N SER A 116 -20.75 1.30 24.55
CA SER A 116 -21.98 1.55 25.31
C SER A 116 -23.16 0.62 24.94
N PHE A 117 -22.93 -0.32 24.05
CA PHE A 117 -23.93 -1.29 23.61
C PHE A 117 -23.35 -2.73 23.64
N THR A 118 -24.14 -3.68 24.13
CA THR A 118 -23.77 -5.10 24.13
C THR A 118 -24.31 -5.76 22.86
N PRO A 119 -23.42 -6.33 22.01
CA PRO A 119 -23.87 -7.01 20.81
C PRO A 119 -24.79 -8.18 21.13
N ASN A 120 -25.95 -8.25 20.49
CA ASN A 120 -26.85 -9.37 20.66
C ASN A 120 -26.36 -10.61 19.86
N PHE A 121 -26.93 -11.78 20.17
CA PHE A 121 -26.57 -13.04 19.52
C PHE A 121 -26.67 -12.98 17.99
N MET A 122 -27.72 -12.38 17.45
CA MET A 122 -27.94 -12.26 16.00
C MET A 122 -26.85 -11.44 15.31
N LEU A 123 -26.48 -10.31 15.91
CA LEU A 123 -25.40 -9.46 15.38
C LEU A 123 -24.06 -10.21 15.36
N ARG A 124 -23.74 -10.95 16.43
CA ARG A 124 -22.50 -11.73 16.53
C ARG A 124 -22.43 -12.84 15.49
N VAL A 125 -23.52 -13.60 15.30
CA VAL A 125 -23.59 -14.68 14.29
C VAL A 125 -23.52 -14.09 12.87
N GLY A 126 -24.29 -13.04 12.60
CA GLY A 126 -24.26 -12.35 11.30
C GLY A 126 -22.88 -11.79 10.95
N ALA A 127 -22.21 -11.13 11.90
CA ALA A 127 -20.87 -10.60 11.70
C ALA A 127 -19.83 -11.70 11.42
N ARG A 128 -19.89 -12.84 12.13
CA ARG A 128 -18.98 -13.96 11.86
C ARG A 128 -19.20 -14.59 10.48
N ALA A 129 -20.45 -14.67 10.01
CA ALA A 129 -20.76 -15.14 8.67
C ALA A 129 -20.25 -14.15 7.60
N LEU A 130 -20.52 -12.85 7.77
CA LEU A 130 -20.05 -11.80 6.86
C LEU A 130 -18.52 -11.66 6.86
N PHE A 131 -17.86 -11.85 8.00
CA PHE A 131 -16.41 -11.84 8.10
C PHE A 131 -15.76 -12.78 7.07
N GLY A 132 -16.23 -14.02 6.99
CA GLY A 132 -15.70 -15.00 6.03
C GLY A 132 -15.89 -14.54 4.58
N ILE A 133 -17.06 -14.01 4.25
CA ILE A 133 -17.37 -13.53 2.90
C ILE A 133 -16.49 -12.33 2.53
N ILE A 134 -16.38 -11.32 3.40
CA ILE A 134 -15.58 -10.12 3.16
C ILE A 134 -14.09 -10.48 3.06
N MET A 135 -13.61 -11.38 3.94
CA MET A 135 -12.23 -11.86 3.91
C MET A 135 -11.91 -12.55 2.57
N MET A 136 -12.76 -13.47 2.12
CA MET A 136 -12.58 -14.16 0.83
C MET A 136 -12.62 -13.16 -0.35
N THR A 137 -13.54 -12.20 -0.31
CA THR A 137 -13.62 -11.15 -1.34
C THR A 137 -12.36 -10.29 -1.35
N GLY A 138 -11.82 -9.91 -0.18
CA GLY A 138 -10.56 -9.18 -0.08
C GLY A 138 -9.38 -9.96 -0.68
N ILE A 139 -9.26 -11.23 -0.37
CA ILE A 139 -8.22 -12.11 -0.95
C ILE A 139 -8.40 -12.23 -2.47
N TYR A 140 -9.64 -12.42 -2.94
CA TYR A 140 -9.95 -12.46 -4.38
C TYR A 140 -9.49 -11.18 -5.08
N ILE A 141 -9.81 -10.00 -4.55
CA ILE A 141 -9.42 -8.70 -5.11
C ILE A 141 -7.90 -8.54 -5.17
N ILE A 142 -7.16 -9.04 -4.18
CA ILE A 142 -5.69 -9.02 -4.20
C ILE A 142 -5.15 -9.91 -5.31
N VAL A 143 -5.59 -11.15 -5.37
CA VAL A 143 -5.05 -12.17 -6.29
C VAL A 143 -5.39 -11.86 -7.75
N HIS A 144 -6.58 -11.29 -8.01
CA HIS A 144 -7.05 -10.97 -9.37
C HIS A 144 -6.85 -9.50 -9.76
N GLY A 145 -6.11 -8.72 -8.98
CA GLY A 145 -5.94 -7.29 -9.24
C GLY A 145 -5.28 -6.93 -10.58
N HIS A 146 -4.52 -7.83 -11.18
CA HIS A 146 -3.92 -7.66 -12.51
C HIS A 146 -4.87 -8.05 -13.65
N LEU A 147 -5.94 -8.81 -13.36
CA LEU A 147 -6.93 -9.26 -14.35
C LEU A 147 -8.21 -8.41 -14.30
N SER A 148 -8.60 -7.94 -13.12
CA SER A 148 -9.85 -7.21 -12.89
C SER A 148 -9.58 -5.93 -12.08
N PRO A 149 -10.54 -4.99 -12.01
CA PRO A 149 -10.42 -3.85 -11.11
C PRO A 149 -10.20 -4.31 -9.67
N GLY A 150 -9.07 -3.89 -9.05
CA GLY A 150 -8.68 -4.35 -7.73
C GLY A 150 -7.23 -4.02 -7.40
N GLY A 151 -6.63 -4.84 -6.56
CA GLY A 151 -5.21 -4.75 -6.20
C GLY A 151 -4.95 -4.90 -4.70
N GLY A 152 -3.69 -4.70 -4.31
CA GLY A 152 -3.25 -4.88 -2.92
C GLY A 152 -3.94 -3.92 -1.94
N PHE A 153 -4.05 -2.63 -2.27
CA PHE A 153 -4.68 -1.63 -1.38
C PHE A 153 -6.16 -1.92 -1.14
N PRO A 154 -7.03 -1.99 -2.17
CA PRO A 154 -8.45 -2.25 -1.94
C PRO A 154 -8.70 -3.61 -1.28
N GLY A 155 -7.97 -4.64 -1.66
CA GLY A 155 -8.10 -5.95 -1.03
C GLY A 155 -7.62 -5.96 0.41
N GLY A 156 -6.50 -5.29 0.72
CA GLY A 156 -6.00 -5.12 2.08
C GLY A 156 -6.98 -4.36 2.99
N THR A 157 -7.57 -3.27 2.49
CA THR A 157 -8.61 -2.53 3.24
C THR A 157 -9.88 -3.35 3.47
N MET A 158 -10.28 -4.20 2.53
CA MET A 158 -11.38 -5.15 2.70
C MET A 158 -11.09 -6.16 3.83
N ILE A 159 -9.87 -6.71 3.86
CA ILE A 159 -9.43 -7.61 4.94
C ILE A 159 -9.50 -6.90 6.29
N ALA A 160 -8.95 -5.69 6.39
CA ALA A 160 -9.01 -4.90 7.62
C ALA A 160 -10.46 -4.57 8.04
N SER A 161 -11.34 -4.24 7.10
CA SER A 161 -12.76 -3.99 7.35
C SER A 161 -13.48 -5.23 7.92
N SER A 162 -13.11 -6.43 7.45
CA SER A 162 -13.65 -7.67 8.00
C SER A 162 -13.27 -7.87 9.47
N ILE A 163 -12.04 -7.52 9.83
CA ILE A 163 -11.55 -7.56 11.22
C ILE A 163 -12.25 -6.50 12.08
N LEU A 164 -12.42 -5.28 11.56
CA LEU A 164 -13.20 -4.24 12.23
C LEU A 164 -14.63 -4.69 12.54
N LEU A 165 -15.28 -5.36 11.59
CA LEU A 165 -16.62 -5.90 11.79
C LEU A 165 -16.68 -6.84 13.00
N LEU A 166 -15.70 -7.74 13.14
CA LEU A 166 -15.63 -8.63 14.30
C LEU A 166 -15.37 -7.87 15.61
N TYR A 167 -14.51 -6.84 15.57
CA TYR A 167 -14.26 -6.01 16.75
C TYR A 167 -15.52 -5.33 17.26
N LEU A 168 -16.37 -4.84 16.35
CA LEU A 168 -17.59 -4.14 16.71
C LEU A 168 -18.72 -5.09 17.15
N ALA A 169 -18.77 -6.30 16.58
CA ALA A 169 -19.88 -7.23 16.76
C ALA A 169 -19.63 -8.33 17.79
N ASP A 170 -18.41 -8.52 18.26
CA ASP A 170 -18.05 -9.60 19.19
C ASP A 170 -17.13 -9.12 20.31
N ASP A 171 -17.69 -8.97 21.54
CA ASP A 171 -16.95 -8.52 22.73
C ASP A 171 -15.82 -9.48 23.12
N GLN A 172 -15.89 -10.73 22.73
CA GLN A 172 -14.87 -11.74 23.03
C GLN A 172 -13.76 -11.79 22.01
N PHE A 173 -13.95 -11.16 20.84
CA PHE A 173 -12.93 -11.17 19.81
C PHE A 173 -11.69 -10.38 20.23
N ARG A 174 -10.53 -10.99 20.07
CA ARG A 174 -9.22 -10.38 20.30
C ARG A 174 -8.32 -10.70 19.11
N SER A 175 -7.75 -9.68 18.50
CA SER A 175 -6.77 -9.88 17.45
C SER A 175 -5.38 -10.14 18.02
N LYS A 176 -4.53 -10.77 17.20
CA LYS A 176 -3.13 -11.00 17.55
C LYS A 176 -2.27 -9.85 17.00
N VAL A 177 -2.27 -8.70 17.63
CA VAL A 177 -1.53 -7.50 17.21
C VAL A 177 -0.07 -7.78 16.86
N LYS A 178 0.61 -8.64 17.64
CA LYS A 178 1.99 -9.04 17.34
C LYS A 178 2.12 -9.74 15.98
N ALA A 179 1.12 -10.55 15.59
CA ALA A 179 1.13 -11.21 14.29
C ALA A 179 0.96 -10.20 13.15
N PHE A 180 0.11 -9.19 13.31
CA PHE A 180 -0.03 -8.12 12.32
C PHE A 180 1.27 -7.34 12.12
N LYS A 181 1.94 -6.94 13.21
CA LYS A 181 3.23 -6.24 13.11
C LYS A 181 4.32 -7.09 12.42
N ILE A 182 4.34 -8.40 12.66
CA ILE A 182 5.28 -9.30 11.98
C ILE A 182 4.93 -9.41 10.49
N LEU A 183 3.66 -9.61 10.16
CA LEU A 183 3.20 -9.68 8.76
C LEU A 183 3.48 -8.40 7.99
N GLU A 184 3.19 -7.26 8.59
CA GLU A 184 3.47 -5.93 8.04
C GLU A 184 4.96 -5.76 7.73
N GLY A 185 5.83 -6.06 8.71
CA GLY A 185 7.29 -5.95 8.56
C GLY A 185 7.84 -6.92 7.51
N LEU A 186 7.38 -8.18 7.50
CA LEU A 186 7.79 -9.17 6.52
C LEU A 186 7.35 -8.78 5.10
N ALA A 187 6.09 -8.38 4.92
CA ALA A 187 5.57 -8.01 3.62
C ALA A 187 6.29 -6.79 3.04
N GLY A 188 6.53 -5.75 3.87
CA GLY A 188 7.30 -4.59 3.46
C GLY A 188 8.75 -4.90 3.12
N SER A 189 9.41 -5.73 3.93
CA SER A 189 10.79 -6.15 3.67
C SER A 189 10.91 -6.97 2.39
N LEU A 190 9.99 -7.91 2.15
CA LEU A 190 9.96 -8.71 0.93
C LEU A 190 9.72 -7.85 -0.31
N TYR A 191 8.88 -6.82 -0.22
CA TYR A 191 8.67 -5.90 -1.34
C TYR A 191 9.94 -5.15 -1.71
N ILE A 192 10.70 -4.65 -0.71
CA ILE A 192 12.00 -4.00 -0.95
C ILE A 192 13.01 -4.99 -1.54
N ILE A 193 13.06 -6.23 -1.02
CA ILE A 193 13.95 -7.28 -1.53
C ILE A 193 13.64 -7.58 -3.00
N LEU A 194 12.37 -7.69 -3.39
CA LEU A 194 11.98 -7.85 -4.79
C LEU A 194 12.48 -6.68 -5.66
N GLY A 195 12.38 -5.45 -5.16
CA GLY A 195 12.92 -4.28 -5.83
C GLY A 195 14.44 -4.34 -6.03
N LEU A 196 15.18 -4.81 -5.02
CA LEU A 196 16.63 -5.00 -5.09
C LEU A 196 17.00 -6.13 -6.05
N VAL A 197 16.28 -7.25 -6.06
CA VAL A 197 16.48 -8.33 -7.03
C VAL A 197 16.27 -7.81 -8.45
N GLY A 198 15.21 -7.02 -8.69
CA GLY A 198 15.00 -6.35 -9.98
C GLY A 198 16.19 -5.48 -10.37
N LEU A 199 16.75 -4.71 -9.43
CA LEU A 199 17.92 -3.87 -9.66
C LEU A 199 19.15 -4.69 -10.08
N PHE A 200 19.41 -5.82 -9.43
CA PHE A 200 20.55 -6.68 -9.75
C PHE A 200 20.41 -7.40 -11.11
N ILE A 201 19.18 -7.81 -11.47
CA ILE A 201 18.94 -8.56 -12.70
C ILE A 201 18.82 -7.63 -13.92
N THR A 202 18.10 -6.50 -13.76
CA THR A 202 17.72 -5.64 -14.90
C THR A 202 18.37 -4.26 -14.87
N SER A 203 19.20 -3.96 -13.88
CA SER A 203 19.81 -2.64 -13.63
C SER A 203 18.80 -1.52 -13.28
N TYR A 204 17.53 -1.85 -13.05
CA TYR A 204 16.49 -0.91 -12.62
C TYR A 204 15.75 -1.43 -11.41
N PHE A 205 15.57 -0.57 -10.41
CA PHE A 205 14.85 -0.92 -9.18
C PHE A 205 13.36 -1.14 -9.45
N LEU A 206 12.79 -2.23 -8.90
CA LEU A 206 11.38 -2.63 -9.08
C LEU A 206 10.96 -2.94 -10.53
N LYS A 207 11.89 -3.06 -11.47
CA LYS A 207 11.55 -3.50 -12.81
C LYS A 207 11.13 -4.97 -12.79
N ASN A 208 10.06 -5.27 -13.54
CA ASN A 208 9.61 -6.65 -13.73
C ASN A 208 10.70 -7.47 -14.41
N PHE A 209 11.11 -8.55 -13.77
CA PHE A 209 12.15 -9.49 -14.27
C PHE A 209 11.59 -10.89 -14.49
N ILE A 210 10.29 -11.09 -14.29
CA ILE A 210 9.58 -12.35 -14.53
C ILE A 210 8.81 -12.19 -15.83
N ASP A 211 8.75 -13.25 -16.65
CA ASP A 211 8.00 -13.25 -17.90
C ASP A 211 6.53 -12.95 -17.67
N ASN A 212 5.96 -12.12 -18.56
CA ASN A 212 4.60 -11.64 -18.43
C ASN A 212 3.53 -12.71 -18.73
N GLY A 213 3.93 -13.85 -19.31
CA GLY A 213 3.03 -14.96 -19.61
C GLY A 213 1.90 -14.61 -20.57
N VAL A 214 0.80 -15.35 -20.47
CA VAL A 214 -0.40 -15.19 -21.29
C VAL A 214 -1.38 -14.24 -20.61
N ILE A 215 -1.79 -13.19 -21.31
CA ILE A 215 -2.74 -12.22 -20.77
C ILE A 215 -4.10 -12.89 -20.50
N GLY A 216 -4.65 -12.65 -19.32
CA GLY A 216 -5.93 -13.24 -18.87
C GLY A 216 -5.78 -14.47 -18.00
N GLU A 217 -4.59 -15.02 -17.85
CA GLU A 217 -4.31 -16.10 -16.90
C GLU A 217 -3.95 -15.57 -15.51
N LEU A 218 -4.17 -16.39 -14.48
CA LEU A 218 -3.90 -16.04 -13.10
C LEU A 218 -2.41 -15.75 -12.82
N PHE A 219 -1.52 -16.39 -13.55
CA PHE A 219 -0.07 -16.21 -13.44
C PHE A 219 0.50 -15.34 -14.57
N SER A 220 -0.30 -14.43 -15.12
CA SER A 220 0.17 -13.41 -16.07
C SER A 220 0.74 -12.19 -15.34
N ALA A 221 1.33 -11.26 -16.11
CA ALA A 221 1.89 -9.99 -15.62
C ALA A 221 3.13 -10.11 -14.71
N GLY A 222 3.83 -11.23 -14.76
CA GLY A 222 5.14 -11.41 -14.15
C GLY A 222 5.16 -11.18 -12.63
N MET A 223 5.86 -10.14 -12.15
CA MET A 223 6.02 -9.83 -10.74
C MET A 223 4.78 -9.17 -10.10
N ILE A 224 3.87 -8.61 -10.89
CA ILE A 224 2.75 -7.79 -10.39
C ILE A 224 1.86 -8.54 -9.38
N PRO A 225 1.42 -9.79 -9.60
CA PRO A 225 0.61 -10.53 -8.62
C PRO A 225 1.31 -10.70 -7.27
N ILE A 226 2.63 -10.94 -7.29
CA ILE A 226 3.44 -11.09 -6.08
C ILE A 226 3.48 -9.78 -5.29
N VAL A 227 3.74 -8.67 -5.99
CA VAL A 227 3.74 -7.32 -5.40
C VAL A 227 2.37 -7.01 -4.79
N TYR A 228 1.28 -7.34 -5.47
CA TYR A 228 -0.06 -7.11 -4.94
C TYR A 228 -0.39 -7.96 -3.70
N MET A 229 0.07 -9.20 -3.64
CA MET A 229 -0.05 -10.01 -2.44
C MET A 229 0.71 -9.38 -1.25
N LEU A 230 1.93 -8.90 -1.47
CA LEU A 230 2.72 -8.25 -0.43
C LEU A 230 2.08 -6.93 0.03
N ILE A 231 1.61 -6.10 -0.90
CA ILE A 231 0.90 -4.86 -0.56
C ILE A 231 -0.38 -5.17 0.20
N GLY A 232 -1.18 -6.14 -0.24
CA GLY A 232 -2.42 -6.52 0.42
C GLY A 232 -2.22 -7.01 1.84
N LEU A 233 -1.20 -7.85 2.06
CA LEU A 233 -0.82 -8.31 3.39
C LEU A 233 -0.32 -7.15 4.26
N LYS A 234 0.51 -6.27 3.72
CA LYS A 234 1.00 -5.11 4.45
C LYS A 234 -0.12 -4.16 4.84
N VAL A 235 -0.91 -3.69 3.88
CA VAL A 235 -2.03 -2.76 4.10
C VAL A 235 -3.08 -3.37 5.03
N GLY A 236 -3.45 -4.62 4.81
CA GLY A 236 -4.42 -5.31 5.64
C GLY A 236 -3.97 -5.45 7.10
N SER A 237 -2.71 -5.83 7.32
CA SER A 237 -2.16 -5.96 8.68
C SER A 237 -1.97 -4.60 9.36
N GLU A 238 -1.54 -3.59 8.64
CA GLU A 238 -1.28 -2.25 9.15
C GLU A 238 -2.57 -1.54 9.59
N ILE A 239 -3.60 -1.53 8.73
CA ILE A 239 -4.91 -0.95 9.08
C ILE A 239 -5.57 -1.74 10.21
N SER A 240 -5.45 -3.08 10.22
CA SER A 240 -5.95 -3.90 11.34
C SER A 240 -5.25 -3.58 12.65
N GLY A 241 -3.95 -3.29 12.61
CA GLY A 241 -3.17 -2.84 13.76
C GLY A 241 -3.61 -1.46 14.27
N MET A 242 -3.91 -0.52 13.35
CA MET A 242 -4.47 0.79 13.71
C MET A 242 -5.86 0.65 14.35
N ILE A 243 -6.74 -0.18 13.77
CA ILE A 243 -8.07 -0.44 14.32
C ILE A 243 -7.97 -0.96 15.76
N ASP A 244 -7.07 -1.90 16.02
CA ASP A 244 -6.86 -2.43 17.36
C ASP A 244 -6.42 -1.34 18.34
N GLN A 245 -5.52 -0.45 17.93
CA GLN A 245 -5.07 0.67 18.76
C GLN A 245 -6.18 1.68 19.06
N PHE A 246 -7.01 2.01 18.08
CA PHE A 246 -8.15 2.91 18.27
C PHE A 246 -9.24 2.32 19.18
N LEU A 247 -9.45 1.00 19.14
CA LEU A 247 -10.46 0.32 19.92
C LEU A 247 -9.94 -0.20 21.27
N SER A 248 -8.69 0.11 21.59
CA SER A 248 -8.09 -0.18 22.90
C SER A 248 -8.05 1.10 23.74
N GLU A 249 -8.71 1.09 24.89
CA GLU A 249 -8.69 2.17 25.85
C GLU A 249 -7.48 2.03 26.77
N GLU A 250 -6.84 3.13 27.10
CA GLU A 250 -5.75 3.15 28.06
C GLU A 250 -6.30 3.25 29.48
N GLU A 251 -6.06 2.26 30.32
CA GLU A 251 -6.29 2.39 31.76
C GLU A 251 -5.22 3.32 32.37
N THR A 252 -5.64 4.50 32.83
CA THR A 252 -4.80 5.32 33.73
C THR A 252 -4.72 4.62 35.07
N VAL A 253 -3.55 4.10 35.42
CA VAL A 253 -3.25 3.60 36.76
C VAL A 253 -2.97 4.77 37.69
#